data_f2d7c96c77ccc174be4fa86bcadb5f97
#
_entry.id   f2d7c96c77ccc174be4fa86bcadb5f97
#
_cell.length_a   1.000
_cell.length_b   1.000
_cell.length_c   1.000
_cell.angle_alpha   90.00
_cell.angle_beta   90.00
_cell.angle_gamma   90.00
#
_symmetry.space_group_name_H-M   'P 1'
#
loop_
_entity.id
_entity.type
_entity.pdbx_description
1 polymer ?
#
loop_
_entity_poly.entity_id
_entity_poly.type
_entity_poly.pdbx_seq_one_letter_code
_entity_poly.pdbx_strand_id
1 'polypeptide(L)'
;MIFWTFFIGLGAEFGSTCMVIDPGGKLLQMDGLLLYFRVLPFSETLFTDYTFSGIALLAVNGVTNLTATTLFFKKKSGVVLGMAFGFTLMLWITIQFIIFPTNFLSVSYFIFGVSQFVTGYICFVGMKQSEFVEAEEQDFPLIGSDKSKLIVYFSRTGYTKRPALEAAAKSGAVVFGIAAKERIKGDAGFWWCGRYGMLKKGMPIENLNTLLSNYDEVTLCTQVWFFVISAPMREFCEEIAGKIKKVNYMFTHFMNSGFFNPAAKREKILGIKHGYVRSYRVRFGVAKEIKQKRN
;
A
#
# COMPACT_ATOMS: atom_id res chain seq x y z
N MET A 1 6.39 7.76 -13.28
CA MET A 1 7.01 6.46 -13.66
C MET A 1 7.77 6.56 -14.98
N ILE A 2 7.14 7.01 -16.05
CA ILE A 2 7.78 7.19 -17.38
C ILE A 2 9.09 7.99 -17.28
N PHE A 3 9.09 9.10 -16.53
CA PHE A 3 10.31 9.88 -16.31
C PHE A 3 11.46 9.02 -15.79
N TRP A 4 11.25 8.24 -14.75
CA TRP A 4 12.31 7.43 -14.14
C TRP A 4 12.82 6.35 -15.09
N THR A 5 11.93 5.59 -15.73
CA THR A 5 12.32 4.51 -16.64
C THR A 5 13.07 5.05 -17.87
N PHE A 6 12.63 6.18 -18.41
CA PHE A 6 13.29 6.83 -19.54
C PHE A 6 14.65 7.40 -19.14
N PHE A 7 14.71 8.17 -18.06
CA PHE A 7 15.94 8.81 -17.58
C PHE A 7 17.02 7.79 -17.23
N ILE A 8 16.68 6.75 -16.48
CA ILE A 8 17.61 5.70 -16.07
C ILE A 8 18.04 4.87 -17.29
N GLY A 9 17.09 4.56 -18.18
CA GLY A 9 17.37 3.83 -19.41
C GLY A 9 18.37 4.55 -20.29
N LEU A 10 18.18 5.83 -20.56
CA LEU A 10 19.11 6.66 -21.33
C LEU A 10 20.46 6.81 -20.64
N GLY A 11 20.47 7.02 -19.32
CA GLY A 11 21.72 7.12 -18.55
C GLY A 11 22.54 5.83 -18.61
N ALA A 12 21.87 4.68 -18.53
CA ALA A 12 22.53 3.38 -18.66
C ALA A 12 23.04 3.12 -20.09
N GLU A 13 22.30 3.53 -21.13
CA GLU A 13 22.72 3.44 -22.52
C GLU A 13 23.95 4.31 -22.78
N PHE A 14 23.93 5.55 -22.30
CA PHE A 14 25.07 6.45 -22.39
C PHE A 14 26.32 5.89 -21.70
N GLY A 15 26.18 5.47 -20.43
CA GLY A 15 27.28 4.89 -19.65
C GLY A 15 27.85 3.62 -20.29
N SER A 16 26.97 2.73 -20.77
CA SER A 16 27.35 1.53 -21.50
C SER A 16 28.14 1.84 -22.78
N THR A 17 27.62 2.77 -23.58
CA THR A 17 28.27 3.20 -24.82
C THR A 17 29.68 3.74 -24.55
N CYS A 18 29.86 4.58 -23.54
CA CYS A 18 31.16 5.06 -23.12
C CYS A 18 32.11 3.95 -22.70
N MET A 19 31.60 2.94 -21.92
CA MET A 19 32.41 1.80 -21.48
C MET A 19 32.84 0.87 -22.63
N VAL A 20 32.02 0.75 -23.69
CA VAL A 20 32.34 -0.08 -24.87
C VAL A 20 33.29 0.64 -25.80
N ILE A 21 33.15 1.97 -25.96
CA ILE A 21 34.06 2.78 -26.81
C ILE A 21 35.43 2.93 -26.16
N ASP A 22 35.46 3.14 -24.84
CA ASP A 22 36.69 3.23 -24.07
C ASP A 22 36.71 2.22 -22.93
N PRO A 23 37.09 0.97 -23.20
CA PRO A 23 37.12 -0.08 -22.17
C PRO A 23 38.11 0.21 -21.03
N GLY A 24 39.09 1.07 -21.23
CA GLY A 24 40.01 1.51 -20.18
C GLY A 24 39.38 2.46 -19.16
N GLY A 25 38.21 3.03 -19.47
CA GLY A 25 37.42 3.86 -18.55
C GLY A 25 37.88 5.32 -18.42
N LYS A 26 38.82 5.80 -19.24
CA LYS A 26 39.33 7.19 -19.20
C LYS A 26 38.24 8.20 -19.54
N LEU A 27 37.38 7.87 -20.52
CA LEU A 27 36.26 8.72 -20.93
C LEU A 27 35.31 9.05 -19.80
N LEU A 28 35.11 8.12 -18.88
CA LEU A 28 34.25 8.27 -17.70
C LEU A 28 35.04 8.57 -16.41
N GLN A 29 36.37 8.79 -16.54
CA GLN A 29 37.29 9.01 -15.40
C GLN A 29 37.24 7.85 -14.37
N MET A 30 37.12 6.61 -14.85
CA MET A 30 36.99 5.39 -14.06
C MET A 30 38.21 4.47 -14.18
N ASP A 31 39.28 4.87 -14.92
CA ASP A 31 40.47 4.05 -15.16
C ASP A 31 41.12 3.55 -13.87
N GLY A 32 41.18 4.37 -12.83
CA GLY A 32 41.69 3.98 -11.51
C GLY A 32 40.85 2.96 -10.76
N LEU A 33 39.62 2.70 -11.20
CA LEU A 33 38.69 1.79 -10.51
C LEU A 33 38.79 0.34 -11.00
N LEU A 34 39.49 0.04 -12.10
CA LEU A 34 39.66 -1.33 -12.60
C LEU A 34 40.34 -2.27 -11.60
N LEU A 35 41.19 -1.75 -10.72
CA LEU A 35 41.85 -2.53 -9.68
C LEU A 35 40.87 -3.19 -8.70
N TYR A 36 39.71 -2.57 -8.48
CA TYR A 36 38.69 -3.09 -7.56
C TYR A 36 37.95 -4.30 -8.11
N PHE A 37 37.96 -4.53 -9.42
CA PHE A 37 37.38 -5.73 -10.01
C PHE A 37 38.07 -7.04 -9.62
N ARG A 38 39.30 -6.97 -9.10
CA ARG A 38 40.04 -8.16 -8.65
C ARG A 38 39.35 -8.96 -7.56
N VAL A 39 38.37 -8.37 -6.83
CA VAL A 39 37.58 -9.09 -5.82
C VAL A 39 36.47 -9.95 -6.42
N LEU A 40 36.18 -9.75 -7.72
CA LEU A 40 35.12 -10.49 -8.40
C LEU A 40 35.60 -11.86 -8.89
N PRO A 41 34.73 -12.87 -8.89
CA PRO A 41 35.01 -14.12 -9.59
C PRO A 41 35.17 -13.82 -11.10
N PHE A 42 36.07 -14.55 -11.74
CA PHE A 42 36.40 -14.35 -13.17
C PHE A 42 36.99 -12.97 -13.52
N SER A 43 37.62 -12.29 -12.56
CA SER A 43 38.23 -10.97 -12.76
C SER A 43 39.26 -10.95 -13.89
N GLU A 44 40.01 -12.04 -14.07
CA GLU A 44 41.03 -12.18 -15.09
C GLU A 44 40.49 -12.44 -16.52
N THR A 45 39.19 -12.73 -16.65
CA THR A 45 38.56 -13.07 -17.93
C THR A 45 37.47 -12.09 -18.35
N LEU A 46 36.56 -11.77 -17.43
CA LEU A 46 35.38 -10.96 -17.70
C LEU A 46 35.52 -9.47 -17.29
N PHE A 47 36.38 -9.22 -16.30
CA PHE A 47 36.53 -7.88 -15.72
C PHE A 47 37.93 -7.31 -15.88
N THR A 48 38.62 -7.69 -16.98
CA THR A 48 39.92 -7.14 -17.36
C THR A 48 39.82 -5.67 -17.78
N ASP A 49 38.64 -5.28 -18.25
CA ASP A 49 38.26 -3.94 -18.65
C ASP A 49 36.76 -3.69 -18.41
N TYR A 50 36.24 -2.55 -18.87
CA TYR A 50 34.82 -2.17 -18.67
C TYR A 50 33.87 -2.73 -19.75
N THR A 51 34.32 -3.48 -20.75
CA THR A 51 33.44 -3.96 -21.84
C THR A 51 32.32 -4.82 -21.33
N PHE A 52 32.63 -5.83 -20.48
CA PHE A 52 31.59 -6.70 -19.90
C PHE A 52 30.63 -5.93 -19.01
N SER A 53 31.16 -5.02 -18.18
CA SER A 53 30.33 -4.17 -17.29
C SER A 53 29.41 -3.25 -18.10
N GLY A 54 29.89 -2.70 -19.22
CA GLY A 54 29.10 -1.87 -20.14
C GLY A 54 27.95 -2.67 -20.77
N ILE A 55 28.24 -3.87 -21.31
CA ILE A 55 27.22 -4.75 -21.88
C ILE A 55 26.17 -5.14 -20.82
N ALA A 56 26.62 -5.50 -19.62
CA ALA A 56 25.73 -5.85 -18.52
C ALA A 56 24.86 -4.64 -18.08
N LEU A 57 25.42 -3.43 -18.00
CA LEU A 57 24.70 -2.20 -17.71
C LEU A 57 23.61 -1.92 -18.76
N LEU A 58 23.94 -2.07 -20.04
CA LEU A 58 23.00 -1.92 -21.15
C LEU A 58 21.83 -2.91 -21.02
N ALA A 59 22.16 -4.18 -20.84
CA ALA A 59 21.14 -5.24 -20.78
C ALA A 59 20.24 -5.10 -19.56
N VAL A 60 20.81 -4.87 -18.36
CA VAL A 60 20.08 -4.91 -17.09
C VAL A 60 19.36 -3.59 -16.80
N ASN A 61 19.95 -2.45 -17.10
CA ASN A 61 19.39 -1.13 -16.75
C ASN A 61 19.00 -0.29 -17.98
N GLY A 62 19.65 -0.46 -19.13
CA GLY A 62 19.35 0.26 -20.38
C GLY A 62 18.09 -0.26 -21.06
N VAL A 63 18.23 -1.39 -21.75
CA VAL A 63 17.16 -2.01 -22.56
C VAL A 63 15.90 -2.30 -21.73
N THR A 64 16.07 -2.79 -20.51
CA THR A 64 14.94 -3.10 -19.63
C THR A 64 14.10 -1.87 -19.30
N ASN A 65 14.73 -0.77 -18.89
CA ASN A 65 14.01 0.45 -18.55
C ASN A 65 13.37 1.12 -19.77
N LEU A 66 14.05 1.15 -20.94
CA LEU A 66 13.48 1.67 -22.18
C LEU A 66 12.30 0.80 -22.65
N THR A 67 12.40 -0.52 -22.49
CA THR A 67 11.27 -1.44 -22.74
C THR A 67 10.09 -1.15 -21.81
N ALA A 68 10.33 -0.94 -20.51
CA ALA A 68 9.26 -0.56 -19.59
C ALA A 68 8.62 0.78 -20.00
N THR A 69 9.41 1.76 -20.45
CA THR A 69 8.89 3.04 -20.96
C THR A 69 7.94 2.83 -22.14
N THR A 70 8.31 2.02 -23.12
CA THR A 70 7.44 1.74 -24.28
C THR A 70 6.17 0.96 -23.89
N LEU A 71 6.29 0.01 -22.97
CA LEU A 71 5.14 -0.76 -22.46
C LEU A 71 4.17 0.09 -21.64
N PHE A 72 4.63 1.16 -21.03
CA PHE A 72 3.76 2.10 -20.32
C PHE A 72 2.68 2.71 -21.23
N PHE A 73 3.03 3.01 -22.46
CA PHE A 73 2.08 3.56 -23.45
C PHE A 73 1.13 2.52 -24.01
N LYS A 74 1.46 1.24 -23.94
CA LYS A 74 0.70 0.16 -24.58
C LYS A 74 -0.05 -0.73 -23.60
N LYS A 75 0.49 -0.96 -22.40
CA LYS A 75 -0.01 -1.94 -21.43
C LYS A 75 0.26 -1.52 -19.99
N LYS A 76 -0.65 -1.88 -19.08
CA LYS A 76 -0.47 -1.70 -17.63
C LYS A 76 0.76 -2.44 -17.05
N SER A 77 1.29 -3.45 -17.75
CA SER A 77 2.50 -4.17 -17.34
C SER A 77 3.75 -3.29 -17.25
N GLY A 78 3.80 -2.17 -17.96
CA GLY A 78 4.90 -1.20 -17.85
C GLY A 78 5.09 -0.66 -16.42
N VAL A 79 4.00 -0.55 -15.63
CA VAL A 79 4.08 -0.13 -14.22
C VAL A 79 4.85 -1.16 -13.39
N VAL A 80 4.47 -2.44 -13.52
CA VAL A 80 5.05 -3.54 -12.75
C VAL A 80 6.52 -3.75 -13.12
N LEU A 81 6.82 -3.73 -14.41
CA LEU A 81 8.19 -3.88 -14.91
C LEU A 81 9.06 -2.70 -14.48
N GLY A 82 8.58 -1.47 -14.64
CA GLY A 82 9.34 -0.31 -14.20
C GLY A 82 9.60 -0.30 -12.69
N MET A 83 8.65 -0.76 -11.86
CA MET A 83 8.87 -0.97 -10.43
C MET A 83 9.96 -2.03 -10.18
N ALA A 84 9.91 -3.16 -10.88
CA ALA A 84 10.90 -4.23 -10.75
C ALA A 84 12.30 -3.73 -11.16
N PHE A 85 12.41 -2.94 -12.22
CA PHE A 85 13.69 -2.40 -12.68
C PHE A 85 14.27 -1.31 -11.78
N GLY A 86 13.43 -0.58 -11.04
CA GLY A 86 13.91 0.26 -9.93
C GLY A 86 14.59 -0.56 -8.84
N PHE A 87 14.02 -1.72 -8.51
CA PHE A 87 14.63 -2.65 -7.57
C PHE A 87 15.94 -3.27 -8.11
N THR A 88 15.98 -3.67 -9.38
CA THR A 88 17.23 -4.17 -10.00
C THR A 88 18.34 -3.11 -10.02
N LEU A 89 18.00 -1.85 -10.26
CA LEU A 89 18.96 -0.75 -10.15
C LEU A 89 19.52 -0.59 -8.74
N MET A 90 18.67 -0.69 -7.72
CA MET A 90 19.13 -0.67 -6.32
C MET A 90 20.11 -1.80 -6.05
N LEU A 91 19.80 -3.04 -6.48
CA LEU A 91 20.70 -4.19 -6.33
C LEU A 91 22.01 -3.97 -7.07
N TRP A 92 21.96 -3.48 -8.31
CA TRP A 92 23.13 -3.16 -9.11
C TRP A 92 24.07 -2.19 -8.38
N ILE A 93 23.53 -1.10 -7.87
CA ILE A 93 24.33 -0.11 -7.13
C ILE A 93 24.78 -0.65 -5.76
N THR A 94 24.00 -1.50 -5.11
CA THR A 94 24.44 -2.17 -3.87
C THR A 94 25.69 -3.03 -4.12
N ILE A 95 25.74 -3.76 -5.24
CA ILE A 95 26.92 -4.52 -5.64
C ILE A 95 28.10 -3.56 -5.90
N GLN A 96 27.86 -2.42 -6.57
CA GLN A 96 28.89 -1.41 -6.76
C GLN A 96 29.46 -0.84 -5.46
N PHE A 97 28.63 -0.62 -4.43
CA PHE A 97 29.10 -0.18 -3.11
C PHE A 97 29.98 -1.20 -2.39
N ILE A 98 29.83 -2.50 -2.72
CA ILE A 98 30.69 -3.56 -2.17
C ILE A 98 32.05 -3.59 -2.91
N ILE A 99 32.06 -3.33 -4.21
CA ILE A 99 33.22 -3.45 -5.06
C ILE A 99 34.06 -2.15 -5.05
N PHE A 100 33.41 -1.00 -5.17
CA PHE A 100 34.05 0.29 -5.37
C PHE A 100 33.89 1.21 -4.16
N PRO A 101 34.80 2.16 -3.97
CA PRO A 101 34.60 3.25 -3.03
C PRO A 101 33.32 4.01 -3.35
N THR A 102 32.54 4.33 -2.32
CA THR A 102 31.30 5.09 -2.44
C THR A 102 31.58 6.45 -3.05
N ASN A 103 30.84 6.81 -4.09
CA ASN A 103 30.96 8.09 -4.78
C ASN A 103 29.58 8.71 -5.01
N PHE A 104 29.58 10.01 -5.35
CA PHE A 104 28.35 10.79 -5.55
C PHE A 104 27.45 10.18 -6.63
N LEU A 105 28.01 9.67 -7.71
CA LEU A 105 27.23 9.12 -8.83
C LEU A 105 26.49 7.84 -8.41
N SER A 106 27.19 6.91 -7.74
CA SER A 106 26.58 5.68 -7.22
C SER A 106 25.48 5.97 -6.21
N VAL A 107 25.70 6.91 -5.28
CA VAL A 107 24.67 7.33 -4.32
C VAL A 107 23.44 7.90 -5.04
N SER A 108 23.66 8.77 -6.05
CA SER A 108 22.57 9.36 -6.82
C SER A 108 21.74 8.31 -7.55
N TYR A 109 22.38 7.35 -8.22
CA TYR A 109 21.68 6.28 -8.92
C TYR A 109 20.98 5.32 -7.96
N PHE A 110 21.51 5.09 -6.77
CA PHE A 110 20.80 4.34 -5.74
C PHE A 110 19.48 5.05 -5.33
N ILE A 111 19.55 6.37 -5.10
CA ILE A 111 18.37 7.18 -4.79
C ILE A 111 17.37 7.17 -5.95
N PHE A 112 17.83 7.21 -7.20
CA PHE A 112 16.97 7.11 -8.39
C PHE A 112 16.26 5.74 -8.45
N GLY A 113 16.97 4.64 -8.15
CA GLY A 113 16.39 3.31 -8.04
C GLY A 113 15.29 3.23 -6.99
N VAL A 114 15.55 3.78 -5.78
CA VAL A 114 14.53 3.89 -4.71
C VAL A 114 13.33 4.70 -5.18
N SER A 115 13.57 5.87 -5.79
CA SER A 115 12.51 6.76 -6.28
C SER A 115 11.68 6.10 -7.37
N GLN A 116 12.32 5.38 -8.30
CA GLN A 116 11.65 4.60 -9.33
C GLN A 116 10.79 3.49 -8.73
N PHE A 117 11.33 2.72 -7.78
CA PHE A 117 10.59 1.64 -7.11
C PHE A 117 9.36 2.17 -6.36
N VAL A 118 9.54 3.22 -5.55
CA VAL A 118 8.45 3.84 -4.77
C VAL A 118 7.38 4.42 -5.68
N THR A 119 7.77 5.16 -6.72
CA THR A 119 6.84 5.71 -7.70
C THR A 119 6.07 4.58 -8.41
N GLY A 120 6.76 3.49 -8.79
CA GLY A 120 6.14 2.32 -9.38
C GLY A 120 5.13 1.65 -8.47
N TYR A 121 5.45 1.51 -7.19
CA TYR A 121 4.55 0.96 -6.19
C TYR A 121 3.29 1.83 -6.02
N ILE A 122 3.43 3.14 -5.92
CA ILE A 122 2.30 4.08 -5.83
C ILE A 122 1.40 3.97 -7.08
N CYS A 123 2.00 3.95 -8.27
CA CYS A 123 1.26 3.75 -9.52
C CYS A 123 0.53 2.40 -9.56
N PHE A 124 1.17 1.33 -9.10
CA PHE A 124 0.58 0.00 -9.03
C PHE A 124 -0.63 -0.05 -8.08
N VAL A 125 -0.50 0.55 -6.88
CA VAL A 125 -1.61 0.65 -5.93
C VAL A 125 -2.76 1.46 -6.53
N GLY A 126 -2.47 2.62 -7.13
CA GLY A 126 -3.48 3.45 -7.79
C GLY A 126 -4.21 2.73 -8.93
N MET A 127 -3.48 1.98 -9.75
CA MET A 127 -4.05 1.13 -10.80
C MET A 127 -4.98 0.06 -10.23
N LYS A 128 -4.56 -0.62 -9.15
CA LYS A 128 -5.41 -1.62 -8.49
C LYS A 128 -6.64 -1.03 -7.81
N GLN A 129 -6.53 0.18 -7.29
CA GLN A 129 -7.68 0.90 -6.74
C GLN A 129 -8.67 1.33 -7.83
N SER A 130 -8.18 1.74 -9.01
CA SER A 130 -9.06 2.10 -10.13
C SER A 130 -9.79 0.91 -10.75
N GLU A 131 -9.27 -0.30 -10.57
CA GLU A 131 -9.91 -1.55 -11.00
C GLU A 131 -10.96 -2.07 -10.00
N PHE A 132 -10.98 -1.53 -8.79
CA PHE A 132 -11.88 -1.97 -7.74
C PHE A 132 -13.29 -1.44 -7.97
N VAL A 133 -14.25 -2.36 -8.09
CA VAL A 133 -15.68 -2.04 -8.15
C VAL A 133 -16.24 -2.06 -6.73
N GLU A 134 -16.82 -0.94 -6.31
CA GLU A 134 -17.47 -0.81 -5.01
C GLU A 134 -18.75 -1.65 -4.99
N ALA A 135 -18.97 -2.40 -3.92
CA ALA A 135 -20.19 -3.17 -3.73
C ALA A 135 -21.37 -2.23 -3.41
N GLU A 136 -22.52 -2.49 -3.99
CA GLU A 136 -23.74 -1.75 -3.71
C GLU A 136 -24.70 -2.57 -2.85
N GLU A 137 -25.54 -1.90 -2.07
CA GLU A 137 -26.48 -2.57 -1.15
C GLU A 137 -27.52 -3.38 -1.90
N GLN A 138 -27.93 -2.91 -3.07
CA GLN A 138 -28.87 -3.60 -3.98
C GLN A 138 -28.38 -4.97 -4.46
N ASP A 139 -27.09 -5.23 -4.40
CA ASP A 139 -26.50 -6.54 -4.77
C ASP A 139 -26.78 -7.61 -3.69
N PHE A 140 -27.37 -7.22 -2.53
CA PHE A 140 -27.55 -8.05 -1.35
C PHE A 140 -29.01 -8.03 -0.85
N PRO A 141 -29.94 -8.77 -1.49
CA PRO A 141 -31.37 -8.64 -1.25
C PRO A 141 -31.84 -9.06 0.17
N LEU A 142 -31.00 -9.75 0.96
CA LEU A 142 -31.33 -10.18 2.32
C LEU A 142 -31.04 -9.13 3.39
N ILE A 143 -30.40 -8.01 3.04
CA ILE A 143 -30.13 -6.90 3.96
C ILE A 143 -31.47 -6.32 4.45
N GLY A 144 -31.55 -6.06 5.77
CA GLY A 144 -32.73 -5.46 6.40
C GLY A 144 -33.90 -6.44 6.69
N SER A 145 -33.73 -7.74 6.46
CA SER A 145 -34.71 -8.75 6.79
C SER A 145 -34.86 -8.97 8.32
N ASP A 146 -33.79 -8.74 9.09
CA ASP A 146 -33.78 -8.76 10.56
C ASP A 146 -33.56 -7.34 11.11
N LYS A 147 -34.64 -6.68 11.50
CA LYS A 147 -34.63 -5.31 12.02
C LYS A 147 -34.12 -5.18 13.45
N SER A 148 -33.80 -6.27 14.13
CA SER A 148 -33.21 -6.25 15.48
C SER A 148 -31.70 -6.07 15.46
N LYS A 149 -31.05 -6.23 14.28
CA LYS A 149 -29.61 -6.16 14.09
C LYS A 149 -29.22 -4.99 13.18
N LEU A 150 -28.16 -4.28 13.56
CA LEU A 150 -27.61 -3.19 12.80
C LEU A 150 -26.10 -3.42 12.53
N ILE A 151 -25.68 -3.26 11.29
CA ILE A 151 -24.27 -3.16 10.94
C ILE A 151 -23.96 -1.72 10.56
N VAL A 152 -23.11 -1.09 11.36
CA VAL A 152 -22.62 0.27 11.08
C VAL A 152 -21.23 0.18 10.50
N TYR A 153 -21.01 0.78 9.33
CA TYR A 153 -19.70 0.76 8.71
C TYR A 153 -19.21 2.16 8.35
N PHE A 154 -17.89 2.32 8.40
CA PHE A 154 -17.21 3.43 7.74
C PHE A 154 -16.23 2.87 6.71
N SER A 155 -16.29 3.39 5.48
CA SER A 155 -15.38 2.99 4.40
C SER A 155 -14.92 4.19 3.58
N ARG A 156 -13.59 4.42 3.54
CA ARG A 156 -12.99 5.51 2.76
C ARG A 156 -12.94 5.21 1.25
N THR A 157 -12.70 3.94 0.90
CA THR A 157 -12.41 3.49 -0.47
C THR A 157 -13.25 2.27 -0.89
N GLY A 158 -14.38 2.03 -0.25
CA GLY A 158 -15.26 0.88 -0.54
C GLY A 158 -14.81 -0.46 0.05
N TYR A 159 -13.52 -0.61 0.40
CA TYR A 159 -12.96 -1.90 0.85
C TYR A 159 -13.57 -2.44 2.14
N THR A 160 -14.04 -1.58 3.04
CA THR A 160 -14.71 -1.97 4.27
C THR A 160 -16.21 -2.16 4.05
N LYS A 161 -16.82 -1.46 3.09
CA LYS A 161 -18.22 -1.55 2.73
C LYS A 161 -18.59 -2.99 2.31
N ARG A 162 -17.82 -3.62 1.42
CA ARG A 162 -18.09 -4.97 0.92
C ARG A 162 -18.23 -6.02 2.04
N PRO A 163 -17.27 -6.25 2.95
CA PRO A 163 -17.43 -7.21 4.04
C PRO A 163 -18.57 -6.84 5.01
N ALA A 164 -18.90 -5.54 5.17
CA ALA A 164 -20.06 -5.13 5.94
C ALA A 164 -21.38 -5.57 5.29
N LEU A 165 -21.52 -5.35 3.97
CA LEU A 165 -22.71 -5.80 3.21
C LEU A 165 -22.85 -7.32 3.18
N GLU A 166 -21.72 -8.04 2.97
CA GLU A 166 -21.71 -9.51 3.00
C GLU A 166 -22.13 -10.07 4.39
N ALA A 167 -21.69 -9.43 5.47
CA ALA A 167 -22.09 -9.82 6.82
C ALA A 167 -23.57 -9.49 7.10
N ALA A 168 -24.02 -8.34 6.60
CA ALA A 168 -25.44 -7.95 6.72
C ALA A 168 -26.36 -8.91 5.96
N ALA A 169 -26.03 -9.28 4.73
CA ALA A 169 -26.78 -10.26 3.97
C ALA A 169 -26.85 -11.63 4.65
N LYS A 170 -25.76 -12.07 5.31
CA LYS A 170 -25.71 -13.34 6.06
C LYS A 170 -26.55 -13.32 7.34
N SER A 171 -26.64 -12.16 7.99
CA SER A 171 -27.34 -12.02 9.29
C SER A 171 -28.73 -11.41 9.16
N GLY A 172 -29.12 -10.93 7.97
CA GLY A 172 -30.32 -10.16 7.74
C GLY A 172 -30.28 -8.72 8.29
N ALA A 173 -29.17 -8.29 8.86
CA ALA A 173 -29.05 -7.01 9.55
C ALA A 173 -29.33 -5.80 8.63
N VAL A 174 -29.84 -4.73 9.23
CA VAL A 174 -29.91 -3.41 8.60
C VAL A 174 -28.49 -2.85 8.49
N VAL A 175 -28.21 -2.09 7.44
CA VAL A 175 -26.87 -1.48 7.21
C VAL A 175 -26.97 0.03 7.32
N PHE A 176 -25.96 0.63 7.95
CA PHE A 176 -25.79 2.07 8.00
C PHE A 176 -24.34 2.47 7.73
N GLY A 177 -24.14 3.33 6.73
CA GLY A 177 -22.83 3.89 6.39
C GLY A 177 -22.58 5.25 7.06
N ILE A 178 -21.51 5.37 7.83
CA ILE A 178 -21.11 6.66 8.43
C ILE A 178 -20.53 7.55 7.34
N ALA A 179 -21.05 8.77 7.22
CA ALA A 179 -20.47 9.84 6.40
C ALA A 179 -19.63 10.79 7.27
N ALA A 180 -18.39 11.04 6.86
CA ALA A 180 -17.53 12.03 7.51
C ALA A 180 -17.81 13.42 6.92
N LYS A 181 -17.87 14.45 7.78
CA LYS A 181 -18.02 15.86 7.35
C LYS A 181 -16.79 16.39 6.62
N GLU A 182 -15.65 15.77 6.86
CA GLU A 182 -14.38 16.20 6.28
C GLU A 182 -14.06 15.46 4.97
N ARG A 183 -13.18 16.08 4.15
CA ARG A 183 -12.74 15.52 2.89
C ARG A 183 -11.84 14.30 3.12
N ILE A 184 -12.33 13.11 2.79
CA ILE A 184 -11.63 11.83 2.99
C ILE A 184 -11.15 11.16 1.70
N LYS A 185 -11.57 11.65 0.52
CA LYS A 185 -11.24 11.06 -0.78
C LYS A 185 -9.91 11.58 -1.34
N GLY A 186 -9.29 10.78 -2.20
CA GLY A 186 -8.02 11.11 -2.87
C GLY A 186 -6.79 11.12 -1.95
N ASP A 187 -5.66 11.59 -2.47
CA ASP A 187 -4.37 11.58 -1.76
C ASP A 187 -4.37 12.55 -0.57
N ALA A 188 -4.93 13.75 -0.75
CA ALA A 188 -5.09 14.70 0.35
C ALA A 188 -5.95 14.12 1.48
N GLY A 189 -7.02 13.39 1.15
CA GLY A 189 -7.85 12.70 2.12
C GLY A 189 -7.11 11.57 2.84
N PHE A 190 -6.20 10.86 2.15
CA PHE A 190 -5.36 9.84 2.78
C PHE A 190 -4.49 10.42 3.89
N TRP A 191 -3.75 11.49 3.60
CA TRP A 191 -2.91 12.19 4.59
C TRP A 191 -3.73 12.79 5.73
N TRP A 192 -4.89 13.36 5.40
CA TRP A 192 -5.80 13.92 6.40
C TRP A 192 -6.32 12.86 7.37
N CYS A 193 -6.76 11.72 6.87
CA CYS A 193 -7.14 10.57 7.68
C CYS A 193 -5.98 10.03 8.53
N GLY A 194 -4.78 10.00 7.96
CA GLY A 194 -3.55 9.61 8.66
C GLY A 194 -3.28 10.49 9.88
N ARG A 195 -3.41 11.82 9.76
CA ARG A 195 -3.29 12.77 10.88
C ARG A 195 -4.25 12.44 12.03
N TYR A 196 -5.52 12.21 11.74
CA TYR A 196 -6.50 11.80 12.76
C TYR A 196 -6.15 10.46 13.40
N GLY A 197 -5.62 9.52 12.63
CA GLY A 197 -5.13 8.23 13.13
C GLY A 197 -3.99 8.41 14.13
N MET A 198 -2.98 9.19 13.78
CA MET A 198 -1.81 9.47 14.63
C MET A 198 -2.20 10.21 15.92
N LEU A 199 -3.03 11.23 15.83
CA LEU A 199 -3.48 12.02 16.98
C LEU A 199 -4.53 11.30 17.84
N LYS A 200 -5.03 10.14 17.39
CA LYS A 200 -6.09 9.36 18.07
C LYS A 200 -7.37 10.15 18.38
N LYS A 201 -7.69 11.17 17.58
CA LYS A 201 -8.89 11.98 17.71
C LYS A 201 -10.05 11.43 16.88
N GLY A 202 -11.29 11.71 17.30
CA GLY A 202 -12.50 11.55 16.48
C GLY A 202 -12.47 12.49 15.29
N MET A 203 -13.20 12.15 14.23
CA MET A 203 -13.42 13.00 13.06
C MET A 203 -14.91 13.30 12.98
N PRO A 204 -15.31 14.57 12.84
CA PRO A 204 -16.73 14.94 12.78
C PRO A 204 -17.47 14.12 11.72
N ILE A 205 -18.63 13.58 12.12
CA ILE A 205 -19.51 12.80 11.25
C ILE A 205 -20.82 13.54 11.02
N GLU A 206 -21.53 13.16 9.97
CA GLU A 206 -22.87 13.68 9.72
C GLU A 206 -23.84 13.15 10.79
N ASN A 207 -24.89 13.91 11.05
CA ASN A 207 -25.88 13.53 12.07
C ASN A 207 -26.49 12.15 11.76
N LEU A 208 -26.55 11.33 12.78
CA LEU A 208 -27.16 10.01 12.73
C LEU A 208 -28.67 10.16 12.92
N ASN A 209 -29.43 9.97 11.85
CA ASN A 209 -30.90 9.93 11.92
C ASN A 209 -31.43 8.55 12.40
N THR A 210 -30.56 7.71 12.98
CA THR A 210 -30.90 6.32 13.34
C THR A 210 -31.11 6.20 14.84
N LEU A 211 -32.29 5.77 15.25
CA LEU A 211 -32.59 5.44 16.66
C LEU A 211 -31.94 4.10 17.01
N LEU A 212 -30.76 4.15 17.59
CA LEU A 212 -29.96 2.98 17.96
C LEU A 212 -30.63 2.09 19.03
N SER A 213 -31.50 2.69 19.84
CA SER A 213 -32.31 1.97 20.85
C SER A 213 -33.25 0.91 20.26
N ASN A 214 -33.54 0.98 18.96
CA ASN A 214 -34.41 0.02 18.28
C ASN A 214 -33.68 -1.30 17.93
N TYR A 215 -32.35 -1.34 18.12
CA TYR A 215 -31.55 -2.51 17.78
C TYR A 215 -31.05 -3.23 19.02
N ASP A 216 -31.15 -4.56 19.03
CA ASP A 216 -30.64 -5.39 20.11
C ASP A 216 -29.14 -5.66 19.97
N GLU A 217 -28.64 -5.68 18.74
CA GLU A 217 -27.24 -5.97 18.42
C GLU A 217 -26.70 -5.02 17.35
N VAL A 218 -25.56 -4.36 17.65
CA VAL A 218 -24.87 -3.47 16.74
C VAL A 218 -23.49 -4.03 16.42
N THR A 219 -23.19 -4.18 15.14
CA THR A 219 -21.85 -4.58 14.67
C THR A 219 -21.14 -3.39 14.04
N LEU A 220 -19.96 -3.04 14.56
CA LEU A 220 -19.16 -1.93 14.08
C LEU A 220 -18.10 -2.44 13.10
N CYS A 221 -18.26 -2.11 11.81
CA CYS A 221 -17.35 -2.49 10.74
C CYS A 221 -16.46 -1.31 10.34
N THR A 222 -15.16 -1.38 10.63
CA THR A 222 -14.26 -0.26 10.48
C THR A 222 -12.85 -0.66 10.08
N GLN A 223 -12.16 0.21 9.34
CA GLN A 223 -10.76 0.05 9.07
C GLN A 223 -9.91 0.49 10.27
N VAL A 224 -8.72 -0.07 10.32
CA VAL A 224 -7.71 0.26 11.32
C VAL A 224 -6.73 1.27 10.75
N TRP A 225 -6.57 2.42 11.43
CA TRP A 225 -5.62 3.48 11.14
C TRP A 225 -4.64 3.65 12.30
N PHE A 226 -3.34 3.52 12.06
CA PHE A 226 -2.31 3.67 13.10
C PHE A 226 -2.63 2.91 14.39
N PHE A 227 -2.97 1.62 14.25
CA PHE A 227 -3.29 0.71 15.36
C PHE A 227 -4.54 1.08 16.19
N VAL A 228 -5.41 1.95 15.68
CA VAL A 228 -6.71 2.29 16.25
C VAL A 228 -7.80 2.22 15.20
N ILE A 229 -9.06 2.15 15.61
CA ILE A 229 -10.20 2.21 14.66
C ILE A 229 -10.22 3.57 13.97
N SER A 230 -10.81 3.63 12.78
CA SER A 230 -10.91 4.87 11.98
C SER A 230 -11.51 6.02 12.77
N ALA A 231 -11.08 7.25 12.46
CA ALA A 231 -11.49 8.42 13.20
C ALA A 231 -13.01 8.71 13.17
N PRO A 232 -13.74 8.54 12.04
CA PRO A 232 -15.20 8.66 12.05
C PRO A 232 -15.87 7.62 12.92
N MET A 233 -15.36 6.37 12.93
CA MET A 233 -15.91 5.34 13.81
C MET A 233 -15.61 5.61 15.29
N ARG A 234 -14.52 6.32 15.61
CA ARG A 234 -14.25 6.75 17.00
C ARG A 234 -15.27 7.77 17.49
N GLU A 235 -15.54 8.77 16.66
CA GLU A 235 -16.57 9.77 16.93
C GLU A 235 -17.93 9.10 17.15
N PHE A 236 -18.30 8.21 16.22
CA PHE A 236 -19.52 7.43 16.36
C PHE A 236 -19.60 6.66 17.69
N CYS A 237 -18.52 5.99 18.11
CA CYS A 237 -18.49 5.28 19.39
C CYS A 237 -18.73 6.20 20.59
N GLU A 238 -18.27 7.44 20.54
CA GLU A 238 -18.47 8.44 21.59
C GLU A 238 -19.93 8.93 21.62
N GLU A 239 -20.55 9.10 20.45
CA GLU A 239 -21.97 9.49 20.35
C GLU A 239 -22.93 8.39 20.80
N ILE A 240 -22.57 7.10 20.66
CA ILE A 240 -23.45 5.98 20.97
C ILE A 240 -23.20 5.36 22.36
N ALA A 241 -22.24 5.89 23.11
CA ALA A 241 -21.92 5.38 24.44
C ALA A 241 -23.17 5.35 25.33
N GLY A 242 -23.43 4.19 25.95
CA GLY A 242 -24.61 3.96 26.81
C GLY A 242 -25.95 3.79 26.06
N LYS A 243 -25.98 3.83 24.72
CA LYS A 243 -27.21 3.73 23.91
C LYS A 243 -27.41 2.37 23.22
N ILE A 244 -26.48 1.44 23.37
CA ILE A 244 -26.52 0.12 22.73
C ILE A 244 -26.45 -0.99 23.76
N LYS A 245 -27.13 -2.12 23.47
CA LYS A 245 -27.23 -3.27 24.38
C LYS A 245 -26.09 -4.27 24.17
N LYS A 246 -25.73 -4.53 22.92
CA LYS A 246 -24.70 -5.50 22.54
C LYS A 246 -23.88 -4.96 21.34
N VAL A 247 -22.57 -5.07 21.43
CA VAL A 247 -21.65 -4.63 20.38
C VAL A 247 -20.76 -5.77 19.87
N ASN A 248 -20.55 -5.80 18.57
CA ASN A 248 -19.56 -6.66 17.91
C ASN A 248 -18.65 -5.82 17.03
N TYR A 249 -17.49 -6.37 16.67
CA TYR A 249 -16.53 -5.67 15.83
C TYR A 249 -16.12 -6.48 14.61
N MET A 250 -16.02 -5.79 13.48
CA MET A 250 -15.42 -6.27 12.25
C MET A 250 -14.33 -5.27 11.83
N PHE A 251 -13.08 -5.70 11.90
CA PHE A 251 -11.95 -4.85 11.52
C PHE A 251 -11.42 -5.20 10.15
N THR A 252 -11.20 -4.17 9.34
CA THR A 252 -10.46 -4.31 8.09
C THR A 252 -9.09 -3.65 8.22
N HIS A 253 -8.03 -4.31 7.75
CA HIS A 253 -6.66 -3.83 7.85
C HIS A 253 -5.80 -4.36 6.70
N PHE A 254 -4.70 -3.68 6.42
CA PHE A 254 -3.78 -4.06 5.36
C PHE A 254 -2.74 -5.09 5.82
N MET A 255 -2.20 -4.91 7.03
CA MET A 255 -1.20 -5.80 7.62
C MET A 255 -1.85 -6.80 8.58
N ASN A 256 -1.23 -7.97 8.73
CA ASN A 256 -1.65 -8.94 9.73
C ASN A 256 -1.15 -8.48 11.11
N SER A 257 -1.99 -7.77 11.84
CA SER A 257 -1.62 -7.17 13.13
C SER A 257 -2.18 -7.99 14.28
N GLY A 258 -1.52 -9.10 14.61
CA GLY A 258 -1.81 -9.84 15.85
C GLY A 258 -1.43 -9.06 17.13
N PHE A 259 -0.89 -7.86 16.99
CA PHE A 259 -0.28 -7.11 18.10
C PHE A 259 -1.18 -6.09 18.80
N PHE A 260 -2.42 -5.89 18.36
CA PHE A 260 -3.31 -4.93 19.03
C PHE A 260 -4.76 -5.39 19.04
N ASN A 261 -5.44 -5.10 20.14
CA ASN A 261 -6.86 -5.31 20.29
C ASN A 261 -7.61 -3.96 20.34
N PRO A 262 -8.03 -3.43 19.18
CA PRO A 262 -8.76 -2.15 19.17
C PRO A 262 -10.15 -2.25 19.82
N ALA A 263 -10.74 -3.44 19.95
CA ALA A 263 -12.01 -3.65 20.63
C ALA A 263 -11.91 -3.32 22.12
N ALA A 264 -10.90 -3.83 22.81
CA ALA A 264 -10.75 -3.62 24.26
C ALA A 264 -10.63 -2.13 24.64
N LYS A 265 -10.04 -1.30 23.76
CA LYS A 265 -9.97 0.16 23.97
C LYS A 265 -11.34 0.83 23.85
N ARG A 266 -12.26 0.27 23.06
CA ARG A 266 -13.60 0.82 22.87
C ARG A 266 -14.60 0.34 23.91
N GLU A 267 -14.40 -0.82 24.52
CA GLU A 267 -15.21 -1.28 25.64
C GLU A 267 -15.24 -0.27 26.78
N LYS A 268 -14.11 0.37 27.07
CA LYS A 268 -14.02 1.43 28.09
C LYS A 268 -14.89 2.65 27.78
N ILE A 269 -15.08 2.97 26.50
CA ILE A 269 -15.88 4.13 26.06
C ILE A 269 -17.34 3.74 25.99
N LEU A 270 -17.64 2.58 25.42
CA LEU A 270 -19.02 2.11 25.24
C LEU A 270 -19.66 1.60 26.54
N GLY A 271 -18.83 1.25 27.54
CA GLY A 271 -19.30 0.70 28.82
C GLY A 271 -19.80 -0.74 28.75
N ILE A 272 -19.62 -1.42 27.61
CA ILE A 272 -20.08 -2.79 27.37
C ILE A 272 -18.98 -3.67 26.78
N LYS A 273 -19.01 -4.97 27.14
CA LYS A 273 -18.12 -5.96 26.53
C LYS A 273 -18.62 -6.35 25.14
N HIS A 274 -17.71 -6.61 24.23
CA HIS A 274 -18.06 -7.09 22.89
C HIS A 274 -18.46 -8.57 22.90
N GLY A 275 -19.35 -8.94 21.95
CA GLY A 275 -19.74 -10.33 21.75
C GLY A 275 -18.70 -11.08 20.94
N TYR A 276 -18.43 -10.63 19.70
CA TYR A 276 -17.38 -11.23 18.86
C TYR A 276 -16.53 -10.15 18.18
N VAL A 277 -15.34 -10.56 17.78
CA VAL A 277 -14.43 -9.76 16.93
C VAL A 277 -14.06 -10.58 15.70
N ARG A 278 -14.26 -10.02 14.51
CA ARG A 278 -13.77 -10.57 13.26
C ARG A 278 -12.73 -9.63 12.65
N SER A 279 -11.74 -10.20 12.02
CA SER A 279 -10.65 -9.45 11.44
C SER A 279 -10.45 -9.84 9.97
N TYR A 280 -10.41 -8.86 9.08
CA TYR A 280 -10.29 -9.05 7.64
C TYR A 280 -9.04 -8.34 7.14
N ARG A 281 -8.13 -9.09 6.53
CA ARG A 281 -7.05 -8.49 5.78
C ARG A 281 -7.56 -8.12 4.40
N VAL A 282 -7.50 -6.84 4.08
CA VAL A 282 -7.95 -6.32 2.78
C VAL A 282 -6.74 -5.88 1.96
N ARG A 283 -6.61 -6.44 0.76
CA ARG A 283 -5.62 -6.03 -0.23
C ARG A 283 -6.30 -5.89 -1.57
N PHE A 284 -6.20 -4.69 -2.17
CA PHE A 284 -6.73 -4.40 -3.50
C PHE A 284 -8.21 -4.83 -3.69
N GLY A 285 -9.04 -4.56 -2.69
CA GLY A 285 -10.47 -4.89 -2.72
C GLY A 285 -10.84 -6.32 -2.32
N VAL A 286 -9.86 -7.22 -2.19
CA VAL A 286 -10.11 -8.58 -1.71
C VAL A 286 -9.99 -8.64 -0.20
N ALA A 287 -11.09 -8.95 0.48
CA ALA A 287 -11.14 -9.17 1.92
C ALA A 287 -10.98 -10.67 2.24
N LYS A 288 -10.01 -11.00 3.08
CA LYS A 288 -9.82 -12.35 3.60
C LYS A 288 -9.94 -12.34 5.11
N GLU A 289 -10.89 -13.10 5.66
CA GLU A 289 -11.03 -13.26 7.10
C GLU A 289 -9.79 -13.94 7.69
N ILE A 290 -9.27 -13.36 8.77
CA ILE A 290 -8.15 -13.92 9.51
C ILE A 290 -8.72 -14.53 10.78
N LYS A 291 -8.59 -15.85 10.92
CA LYS A 291 -8.92 -16.52 12.18
C LYS A 291 -7.97 -15.99 13.27
N GLN A 292 -8.48 -15.24 14.24
CA GLN A 292 -7.72 -14.94 15.45
C GLN A 292 -7.47 -16.25 16.19
N LYS A 293 -6.20 -16.55 16.51
CA LYS A 293 -5.92 -17.57 17.52
C LYS A 293 -6.60 -17.11 18.80
N ARG A 294 -7.55 -17.88 19.30
CA ARG A 294 -8.07 -17.70 20.67
C ARG A 294 -6.88 -17.90 21.61
N ASN A 295 -6.46 -16.84 22.28
CA ASN A 295 -5.59 -16.95 23.45
C ASN A 295 -6.43 -17.49 24.62
#